data_6b9f099ad375b59d770338592f2efaeb
#
_entry.id   6b9f099ad375b59d770338592f2efaeb
#
_cell.length_a   1.000
_cell.length_b   1.000
_cell.length_c   1.000
_cell.angle_alpha   90.00
_cell.angle_beta   90.00
_cell.angle_gamma   90.00
#
_symmetry.space_group_name_H-M   'P 1'
#
loop_
_entity.id
_entity.type
_entity.pdbx_description
1 polymer ?
#
loop_
_entity_poly.entity_id
_entity_poly.type
_entity_poly.pdbx_seq_one_letter_code
_entity_poly.pdbx_strand_id
1 'polypeptide(L)'
;GRLITDSDEILLQLEATFGPLGQPMTTPDVRSHRQLERLLFRAWCLWLCTPGLSSKDDQRAMEQFRRVAGQFEQALRQSPGPFLDPAAPGTADLVFVPYVERMNASLAYYKGYRLRHEHPGIDAWFRALEQQATYRGTQSDHHTHAHDLPPQMGCCWSNHSDAARTMADQIDRGDGLAEDEACWDADHSINAAAIALGRVLRHRERLMERNPLGRSGFDQPLRCALTNLMGQGSPCPDRGSALALRHLRDRISVPRDMPLPAARLLRQALERTAAL
;
A
#
# COMPACT_ATOMS: atom_id res chain seq x y z
N GLY A 1 17.35 11.07 -25.59
CA GLY A 1 16.78 9.71 -25.61
C GLY A 1 15.27 9.75 -25.79
N ARG A 2 14.66 8.67 -26.26
CA ARG A 2 13.18 8.52 -26.34
C ARG A 2 12.63 8.33 -24.93
N LEU A 3 11.61 9.11 -24.54
CA LEU A 3 10.86 8.88 -23.32
C LEU A 3 9.88 7.72 -23.54
N ILE A 4 9.91 6.73 -22.64
CA ILE A 4 8.99 5.59 -22.62
C ILE A 4 8.11 5.75 -21.39
N THR A 5 6.79 5.76 -21.56
CA THR A 5 5.81 5.97 -20.48
C THR A 5 4.90 4.77 -20.24
N ASP A 6 4.83 3.84 -21.18
CA ASP A 6 4.07 2.61 -21.06
C ASP A 6 4.87 1.54 -20.32
N SER A 7 4.28 0.89 -19.32
CA SER A 7 4.96 -0.10 -18.47
C SER A 7 5.38 -1.34 -19.24
N ASP A 8 4.59 -1.78 -20.21
CA ASP A 8 4.89 -2.98 -21.01
C ASP A 8 6.03 -2.69 -21.99
N GLU A 9 6.06 -1.46 -22.59
CA GLU A 9 7.21 -1.04 -23.41
C GLU A 9 8.49 -0.92 -22.57
N ILE A 10 8.40 -0.43 -21.32
CA ILE A 10 9.55 -0.39 -20.40
C ILE A 10 10.06 -1.80 -20.11
N LEU A 11 9.18 -2.74 -19.78
CA LEU A 11 9.56 -4.13 -19.51
C LEU A 11 10.19 -4.80 -20.75
N LEU A 12 9.60 -4.61 -21.93
CA LEU A 12 10.16 -5.12 -23.19
C LEU A 12 11.55 -4.54 -23.48
N GLN A 13 11.76 -3.25 -23.20
CA GLN A 13 13.08 -2.61 -23.38
C GLN A 13 14.11 -3.15 -22.38
N LEU A 14 13.71 -3.39 -21.12
CA LEU A 14 14.56 -4.01 -20.11
C LEU A 14 14.91 -5.43 -20.50
N GLU A 15 13.95 -6.22 -20.95
CA GLU A 15 14.15 -7.58 -21.44
C GLU A 15 15.11 -7.63 -22.65
N ALA A 16 14.93 -6.72 -23.61
CA ALA A 16 15.83 -6.61 -24.75
C ALA A 16 17.26 -6.22 -24.37
N THR A 17 17.45 -5.49 -23.27
CA THR A 17 18.76 -5.00 -22.82
C THR A 17 19.47 -5.99 -21.90
N PHE A 18 18.74 -6.64 -20.98
CA PHE A 18 19.30 -7.45 -19.90
C PHE A 18 18.94 -8.94 -20.00
N GLY A 19 18.10 -9.30 -20.95
CA GLY A 19 17.50 -10.63 -21.06
C GLY A 19 16.21 -10.75 -20.25
N PRO A 20 15.40 -11.80 -20.50
CA PRO A 20 14.15 -12.04 -19.80
C PRO A 20 14.38 -12.44 -18.36
N LEU A 21 13.50 -11.99 -17.46
CA LEU A 21 13.42 -12.48 -16.10
C LEU A 21 12.46 -13.68 -16.07
N GLY A 22 13.01 -14.90 -16.07
CA GLY A 22 12.24 -16.11 -16.30
C GLY A 22 11.83 -16.24 -17.76
N GLN A 23 10.55 -16.46 -18.02
CA GLN A 23 10.05 -16.57 -19.40
C GLN A 23 9.89 -15.20 -20.06
N PRO A 24 10.22 -15.08 -21.37
CA PRO A 24 10.00 -13.84 -22.13
C PRO A 24 8.54 -13.36 -22.13
N MET A 25 8.33 -12.04 -22.11
CA MET A 25 6.99 -11.43 -22.17
C MET A 25 6.18 -11.85 -23.41
N THR A 26 6.86 -12.30 -24.47
CA THR A 26 6.22 -12.72 -25.72
C THR A 26 5.73 -14.17 -25.71
N THR A 27 6.06 -14.96 -24.69
CA THR A 27 5.59 -16.36 -24.59
C THR A 27 4.08 -16.43 -24.38
N PRO A 28 3.41 -17.50 -24.88
CA PRO A 28 1.97 -17.67 -24.69
C PRO A 28 1.55 -17.66 -23.23
N ASP A 29 2.31 -18.29 -22.33
CA ASP A 29 1.98 -18.38 -20.92
C ASP A 29 2.03 -17.01 -20.23
N VAL A 30 3.10 -16.22 -20.45
CA VAL A 30 3.21 -14.88 -19.90
C VAL A 30 2.11 -13.96 -20.46
N ARG A 31 1.77 -14.08 -21.75
CA ARG A 31 0.63 -13.33 -22.33
C ARG A 31 -0.70 -13.72 -21.69
N SER A 32 -0.92 -15.01 -21.42
CA SER A 32 -2.12 -15.48 -20.73
C SER A 32 -2.21 -14.90 -19.31
N HIS A 33 -1.10 -14.93 -18.57
CA HIS A 33 -1.03 -14.31 -17.23
C HIS A 33 -1.27 -12.78 -17.28
N ARG A 34 -0.75 -12.08 -18.31
CA ARG A 34 -1.04 -10.66 -18.53
C ARG A 34 -2.53 -10.38 -18.77
N GLN A 35 -3.21 -11.24 -19.54
CA GLN A 35 -4.66 -11.11 -19.74
C GLN A 35 -5.41 -11.30 -18.41
N LEU A 36 -4.99 -12.28 -17.60
CA LEU A 36 -5.57 -12.54 -16.28
C LEU A 36 -5.34 -11.34 -15.34
N GLU A 37 -4.14 -10.76 -15.34
CA GLU A 37 -3.84 -9.56 -14.56
C GLU A 37 -4.78 -8.39 -14.97
N ARG A 38 -4.97 -8.14 -16.27
CA ARG A 38 -5.91 -7.11 -16.75
C ARG A 38 -7.36 -7.38 -16.32
N LEU A 39 -7.80 -8.63 -16.29
CA LEU A 39 -9.12 -9.01 -15.78
C LEU A 39 -9.25 -8.73 -14.29
N LEU A 40 -8.22 -9.09 -13.50
CA LEU A 40 -8.18 -8.84 -12.07
C LEU A 40 -8.20 -7.34 -11.77
N PHE A 41 -7.39 -6.57 -12.47
CA PHE A 41 -7.36 -5.11 -12.37
C PHE A 41 -8.75 -4.48 -12.66
N ARG A 42 -9.42 -4.91 -13.73
CA ARG A 42 -10.76 -4.40 -14.07
C ARG A 42 -11.80 -4.75 -12.99
N ALA A 43 -11.77 -5.97 -12.47
CA ALA A 43 -12.69 -6.40 -11.42
C ALA A 43 -12.46 -5.59 -10.13
N TRP A 44 -11.20 -5.33 -9.78
CA TRP A 44 -10.83 -4.48 -8.66
C TRP A 44 -11.30 -3.03 -8.85
N CYS A 45 -11.02 -2.40 -10.00
CA CYS A 45 -11.47 -1.03 -10.28
C CYS A 45 -13.00 -0.92 -10.25
N LEU A 46 -13.70 -1.89 -10.81
CA LEU A 46 -15.18 -1.92 -10.78
C LEU A 46 -15.71 -1.90 -9.36
N TRP A 47 -15.11 -2.69 -8.47
CA TRP A 47 -15.56 -2.77 -7.08
C TRP A 47 -15.12 -1.57 -6.25
N LEU A 48 -13.87 -1.12 -6.40
CA LEU A 48 -13.29 -0.05 -5.59
C LEU A 48 -13.73 1.35 -6.03
N CYS A 49 -13.79 1.59 -7.35
CA CYS A 49 -13.91 2.94 -7.91
C CYS A 49 -15.34 3.30 -8.38
N THR A 50 -16.31 2.38 -8.30
CA THR A 50 -17.70 2.71 -8.66
C THR A 50 -18.39 3.42 -7.49
N PRO A 51 -18.87 4.66 -7.69
CA PRO A 51 -19.56 5.41 -6.64
C PRO A 51 -20.94 4.85 -6.37
N GLY A 52 -21.39 4.92 -5.10
CA GLY A 52 -22.78 4.69 -4.72
C GLY A 52 -23.32 3.29 -5.02
N LEU A 53 -22.47 2.26 -4.98
CA LEU A 53 -22.94 0.87 -5.12
C LEU A 53 -23.99 0.56 -4.04
N SER A 54 -25.13 0.02 -4.46
CA SER A 54 -26.06 -0.59 -3.52
C SER A 54 -25.40 -1.80 -2.85
N SER A 55 -25.89 -2.24 -1.68
CA SER A 55 -25.37 -3.44 -1.01
C SER A 55 -25.38 -4.68 -1.91
N LYS A 56 -26.40 -4.78 -2.79
CA LYS A 56 -26.51 -5.87 -3.76
C LYS A 56 -25.46 -5.78 -4.86
N ASP A 57 -25.16 -4.57 -5.34
CA ASP A 57 -24.17 -4.36 -6.40
C ASP A 57 -22.75 -4.45 -5.86
N ASP A 58 -22.49 -3.98 -4.61
CA ASP A 58 -21.22 -4.19 -3.90
C ASP A 58 -20.94 -5.70 -3.72
N GLN A 59 -21.96 -6.47 -3.30
CA GLN A 59 -21.84 -7.93 -3.19
C GLN A 59 -21.54 -8.60 -4.54
N ARG A 60 -22.19 -8.19 -5.63
CA ARG A 60 -21.93 -8.72 -6.98
C ARG A 60 -20.52 -8.39 -7.46
N ALA A 61 -20.06 -7.16 -7.21
CA ALA A 61 -18.71 -6.73 -7.56
C ALA A 61 -17.66 -7.50 -6.75
N MET A 62 -17.90 -7.74 -5.47
CA MET A 62 -17.07 -8.60 -4.63
C MET A 62 -16.99 -10.03 -5.18
N GLU A 63 -18.13 -10.64 -5.52
CA GLU A 63 -18.17 -12.00 -6.08
C GLU A 63 -17.45 -12.11 -7.42
N GLN A 64 -17.55 -11.07 -8.26
CA GLN A 64 -16.79 -10.98 -9.51
C GLN A 64 -15.29 -10.91 -9.24
N PHE A 65 -14.86 -10.05 -8.31
CA PHE A 65 -13.45 -9.95 -7.92
C PHE A 65 -12.94 -11.28 -7.36
N ARG A 66 -13.66 -11.91 -6.42
CA ARG A 66 -13.29 -13.21 -5.84
C ARG A 66 -13.09 -14.30 -6.90
N ARG A 67 -13.96 -14.34 -7.90
CA ARG A 67 -13.85 -15.31 -9.00
C ARG A 67 -12.58 -15.12 -9.79
N VAL A 68 -12.21 -13.87 -10.14
CA VAL A 68 -10.99 -13.59 -10.91
C VAL A 68 -9.75 -13.78 -10.04
N ALA A 69 -9.78 -13.38 -8.77
CA ALA A 69 -8.71 -13.67 -7.81
C ALA A 69 -8.50 -15.19 -7.62
N GLY A 70 -9.59 -15.97 -7.61
CA GLY A 70 -9.52 -17.42 -7.62
C GLY A 70 -8.86 -18.01 -8.87
N GLN A 71 -9.02 -17.37 -10.03
CA GLN A 71 -8.29 -17.78 -11.26
C GLN A 71 -6.79 -17.51 -11.13
N PHE A 72 -6.39 -16.38 -10.52
CA PHE A 72 -4.98 -16.11 -10.25
C PHE A 72 -4.41 -17.12 -9.24
N GLU A 73 -5.13 -17.40 -8.16
CA GLU A 73 -4.75 -18.44 -7.20
C GLU A 73 -4.63 -19.83 -7.87
N GLN A 74 -5.52 -20.16 -8.80
CA GLN A 74 -5.44 -21.40 -9.57
C GLN A 74 -4.21 -21.43 -10.47
N ALA A 75 -3.86 -20.33 -11.13
CA ALA A 75 -2.64 -20.24 -11.94
C ALA A 75 -1.38 -20.47 -11.09
N LEU A 76 -1.32 -19.88 -9.88
CA LEU A 76 -0.24 -20.13 -8.93
C LEU A 76 -0.14 -21.61 -8.52
N ARG A 77 -1.28 -22.27 -8.27
CA ARG A 77 -1.32 -23.71 -7.92
C ARG A 77 -0.92 -24.64 -9.05
N GLN A 78 -1.01 -24.21 -10.29
CA GLN A 78 -0.58 -25.01 -11.47
C GLN A 78 0.93 -24.97 -11.66
N SER A 79 1.61 -23.99 -11.06
CA SER A 79 3.07 -23.95 -11.01
C SER A 79 3.60 -24.91 -9.94
N PRO A 80 4.73 -25.59 -10.16
CA PRO A 80 5.36 -26.45 -9.15
C PRO A 80 6.01 -25.66 -8.00
N GLY A 81 6.11 -24.33 -8.11
CA GLY A 81 6.68 -23.45 -7.10
C GLY A 81 5.65 -22.44 -6.58
N PRO A 82 6.06 -21.50 -5.70
CA PRO A 82 5.18 -20.49 -5.15
C PRO A 82 4.87 -19.34 -6.12
N PHE A 83 5.53 -19.30 -7.29
CA PHE A 83 5.42 -18.25 -8.29
C PHE A 83 4.78 -18.77 -9.58
N LEU A 84 4.34 -17.87 -10.44
CA LEU A 84 3.90 -18.22 -11.80
C LEU A 84 5.03 -18.81 -12.63
N ASP A 85 6.26 -18.34 -12.41
CA ASP A 85 7.48 -19.00 -12.94
C ASP A 85 7.96 -20.06 -11.91
N PRO A 86 8.28 -21.29 -12.34
CA PRO A 86 8.60 -22.38 -11.42
C PRO A 86 9.84 -22.18 -10.56
N ALA A 87 10.84 -21.45 -11.04
CA ALA A 87 12.16 -21.38 -10.41
C ALA A 87 12.33 -20.18 -9.47
N ALA A 88 11.80 -19.02 -9.86
CA ALA A 88 11.93 -17.75 -9.15
C ALA A 88 10.85 -16.77 -9.62
N PRO A 89 10.64 -15.62 -8.95
CA PRO A 89 9.72 -14.63 -9.49
C PRO A 89 10.13 -14.20 -10.90
N GLY A 90 9.30 -14.50 -11.88
CA GLY A 90 9.50 -14.12 -13.27
C GLY A 90 8.78 -12.83 -13.64
N THR A 91 8.88 -12.42 -14.91
CA THR A 91 8.19 -11.22 -15.42
C THR A 91 6.69 -11.29 -15.17
N ALA A 92 6.06 -12.47 -15.32
CA ALA A 92 4.64 -12.67 -15.03
C ALA A 92 4.30 -12.30 -13.58
N ASP A 93 5.11 -12.74 -12.61
CA ASP A 93 4.89 -12.39 -11.19
C ASP A 93 5.04 -10.88 -10.96
N LEU A 94 6.11 -10.28 -11.52
CA LEU A 94 6.41 -8.87 -11.30
C LEU A 94 5.34 -7.92 -11.85
N VAL A 95 4.59 -8.31 -12.88
CA VAL A 95 3.48 -7.49 -13.38
C VAL A 95 2.24 -7.56 -12.48
N PHE A 96 2.06 -8.63 -11.69
CA PHE A 96 0.99 -8.72 -10.69
C PHE A 96 1.31 -7.94 -9.42
N VAL A 97 2.57 -7.96 -8.96
CA VAL A 97 2.99 -7.39 -7.67
C VAL A 97 2.39 -6.01 -7.39
N PRO A 98 2.63 -4.96 -8.20
CA PRO A 98 2.22 -3.60 -7.85
C PRO A 98 0.69 -3.43 -7.77
N TYR A 99 -0.06 -4.25 -8.46
CA TYR A 99 -1.53 -4.19 -8.44
C TYR A 99 -2.09 -5.01 -7.28
N VAL A 100 -1.57 -6.22 -7.05
CA VAL A 100 -2.08 -7.11 -5.99
C VAL A 100 -1.74 -6.57 -4.59
N GLU A 101 -0.60 -5.90 -4.41
CA GLU A 101 -0.32 -5.13 -3.18
C GLU A 101 -1.38 -4.06 -2.92
N ARG A 102 -1.69 -3.25 -3.95
CA ARG A 102 -2.71 -2.21 -3.84
C ARG A 102 -4.11 -2.78 -3.61
N MET A 103 -4.44 -3.91 -4.25
CA MET A 103 -5.70 -4.62 -4.03
C MET A 103 -5.79 -5.11 -2.58
N ASN A 104 -4.74 -5.75 -2.06
CA ASN A 104 -4.69 -6.23 -0.69
C ASN A 104 -4.97 -5.09 0.31
N ALA A 105 -4.30 -3.97 0.17
CA ALA A 105 -4.45 -2.85 1.08
C ALA A 105 -5.79 -2.11 0.93
N SER A 106 -6.16 -1.76 -0.30
CA SER A 106 -7.37 -0.96 -0.55
C SER A 106 -8.66 -1.71 -0.28
N LEU A 107 -8.70 -3.01 -0.60
CA LEU A 107 -9.89 -3.80 -0.32
C LEU A 107 -10.08 -4.06 1.18
N ALA A 108 -9.00 -4.20 1.94
CA ALA A 108 -9.09 -4.22 3.40
C ALA A 108 -9.64 -2.89 3.94
N TYR A 109 -9.07 -1.77 3.53
CA TYR A 109 -9.42 -0.44 4.01
C TYR A 109 -10.84 0.00 3.60
N TYR A 110 -11.17 -0.09 2.31
CA TYR A 110 -12.44 0.44 1.78
C TYR A 110 -13.59 -0.55 1.77
N LYS A 111 -13.31 -1.85 1.76
CA LYS A 111 -14.32 -2.92 1.58
C LYS A 111 -14.38 -3.91 2.73
N GLY A 112 -13.42 -3.88 3.66
CA GLY A 112 -13.33 -4.86 4.73
C GLY A 112 -12.98 -6.27 4.24
N TYR A 113 -12.35 -6.37 3.06
CA TYR A 113 -12.02 -7.64 2.42
C TYR A 113 -10.51 -7.94 2.53
N ARG A 114 -10.16 -9.01 3.23
CA ARG A 114 -8.77 -9.43 3.46
C ARG A 114 -8.34 -10.41 2.39
N LEU A 115 -7.71 -9.90 1.31
CA LEU A 115 -7.33 -10.69 0.14
C LEU A 115 -6.48 -11.92 0.49
N ARG A 116 -5.46 -11.77 1.31
CA ARG A 116 -4.55 -12.86 1.70
C ARG A 116 -5.25 -13.91 2.57
N HIS A 117 -6.23 -13.51 3.38
CA HIS A 117 -7.04 -14.43 4.19
C HIS A 117 -8.03 -15.22 3.33
N GLU A 118 -8.67 -14.59 2.36
CA GLU A 118 -9.66 -15.20 1.48
C GLU A 118 -9.04 -16.11 0.41
N HIS A 119 -7.74 -15.87 0.07
CA HIS A 119 -7.01 -16.59 -0.96
C HIS A 119 -5.65 -17.09 -0.45
N PRO A 120 -5.59 -18.26 0.21
CA PRO A 120 -4.35 -18.80 0.78
C PRO A 120 -3.21 -19.01 -0.22
N GLY A 121 -3.52 -19.28 -1.50
CA GLY A 121 -2.50 -19.39 -2.55
C GLY A 121 -1.87 -18.04 -2.88
N ILE A 122 -2.64 -16.95 -2.85
CA ILE A 122 -2.10 -15.60 -3.00
C ILE A 122 -1.28 -15.21 -1.76
N ASP A 123 -1.70 -15.61 -0.55
CA ASP A 123 -0.90 -15.41 0.66
C ASP A 123 0.45 -16.14 0.59
N ALA A 124 0.45 -17.39 0.13
CA ALA A 124 1.69 -18.15 -0.06
C ALA A 124 2.63 -17.48 -1.08
N TRP A 125 2.10 -16.93 -2.17
CA TRP A 125 2.84 -16.14 -3.14
C TRP A 125 3.45 -14.88 -2.53
N PHE A 126 2.70 -14.11 -1.74
CA PHE A 126 3.24 -12.96 -1.00
C PHE A 126 4.34 -13.37 -0.03
N ARG A 127 4.14 -14.43 0.76
CA ARG A 127 5.17 -14.93 1.70
C ARG A 127 6.46 -15.33 0.99
N ALA A 128 6.36 -15.89 -0.20
CA ALA A 128 7.54 -16.23 -1.00
C ALA A 128 8.25 -14.99 -1.56
N LEU A 129 7.50 -13.96 -2.00
CA LEU A 129 8.06 -12.66 -2.38
C LEU A 129 8.75 -11.98 -1.19
N GLU A 130 8.16 -12.04 -0.01
CA GLU A 130 8.68 -11.49 1.25
C GLU A 130 10.01 -12.14 1.70
N GLN A 131 10.40 -13.28 1.13
CA GLN A 131 11.74 -13.84 1.29
C GLN A 131 12.80 -13.18 0.38
N GLN A 132 12.37 -12.44 -0.65
CA GLN A 132 13.27 -11.76 -1.57
C GLN A 132 13.67 -10.40 -1.00
N ALA A 133 14.98 -10.16 -0.79
CA ALA A 133 15.48 -8.89 -0.26
C ALA A 133 15.10 -7.68 -1.12
N THR A 134 15.10 -7.86 -2.45
CA THR A 134 14.70 -6.82 -3.40
C THR A 134 13.22 -6.44 -3.27
N TYR A 135 12.35 -7.42 -3.07
CA TYR A 135 10.92 -7.18 -2.85
C TYR A 135 10.70 -6.45 -1.52
N ARG A 136 11.26 -6.95 -0.42
CA ARG A 136 11.17 -6.28 0.90
C ARG A 136 11.65 -4.83 0.86
N GLY A 137 12.69 -4.53 0.09
CA GLY A 137 13.21 -3.17 -0.06
C GLY A 137 12.28 -2.21 -0.80
N THR A 138 11.26 -2.71 -1.51
CA THR A 138 10.31 -1.92 -2.28
C THR A 138 8.86 -2.03 -1.80
N GLN A 139 8.56 -3.06 -1.01
CA GLN A 139 7.21 -3.33 -0.51
C GLN A 139 6.70 -2.18 0.35
N SER A 140 5.45 -1.81 0.13
CA SER A 140 4.76 -0.78 0.90
C SER A 140 3.76 -1.38 1.90
N ASP A 141 3.24 -0.55 2.80
CA ASP A 141 2.28 -0.97 3.82
C ASP A 141 0.84 -0.62 3.44
N HIS A 142 -0.13 -1.17 4.18
CA HIS A 142 -1.55 -0.94 3.96
C HIS A 142 -1.92 0.54 4.00
N HIS A 143 -1.36 1.30 4.95
CA HIS A 143 -1.64 2.73 5.08
C HIS A 143 -1.21 3.50 3.82
N THR A 144 0.02 3.30 3.35
CA THR A 144 0.51 3.96 2.14
C THR A 144 -0.37 3.68 0.93
N HIS A 145 -0.66 2.40 0.67
CA HIS A 145 -1.48 2.05 -0.50
C HIS A 145 -2.92 2.55 -0.40
N ALA A 146 -3.52 2.53 0.80
CA ALA A 146 -4.88 3.03 0.99
C ALA A 146 -4.99 4.54 0.70
N HIS A 147 -4.00 5.33 1.13
CA HIS A 147 -4.04 6.79 0.99
C HIS A 147 -3.43 7.32 -0.31
N ASP A 148 -2.52 6.59 -0.95
CA ASP A 148 -1.94 6.97 -2.25
C ASP A 148 -2.88 6.67 -3.44
N LEU A 149 -3.85 5.76 -3.29
CA LEU A 149 -4.72 5.33 -4.37
C LEU A 149 -5.76 6.35 -4.82
N PRO A 150 -6.50 7.06 -3.93
CA PRO A 150 -7.54 8.00 -4.36
C PRO A 150 -7.06 9.05 -5.37
N PRO A 151 -5.91 9.72 -5.18
CA PRO A 151 -5.41 10.66 -6.18
C PRO A 151 -4.94 10.00 -7.48
N GLN A 152 -4.53 8.72 -7.45
CA GLN A 152 -4.08 7.98 -8.63
C GLN A 152 -5.24 7.43 -9.46
N MET A 153 -6.29 6.95 -8.80
CA MET A 153 -7.44 6.31 -9.43
C MET A 153 -8.62 7.26 -9.67
N GLY A 154 -8.51 8.51 -9.21
CA GLY A 154 -9.59 9.50 -9.24
C GLY A 154 -10.61 9.34 -8.10
N CYS A 155 -10.79 8.15 -7.55
CA CYS A 155 -11.65 7.88 -6.40
C CYS A 155 -11.43 6.46 -5.85
N CYS A 156 -11.74 6.27 -4.56
CA CYS A 156 -11.91 4.97 -3.92
C CYS A 156 -13.12 5.06 -2.98
N TRP A 157 -14.06 4.15 -3.08
CA TRP A 157 -15.33 4.23 -2.36
C TRP A 157 -15.45 3.13 -1.30
N SER A 158 -15.70 3.56 -0.06
CA SER A 158 -16.00 2.62 1.04
C SER A 158 -17.43 2.08 0.89
N ASN A 159 -17.62 0.82 1.26
CA ASN A 159 -18.95 0.22 1.45
C ASN A 159 -19.52 0.48 2.85
N HIS A 160 -18.75 1.15 3.72
CA HIS A 160 -19.10 1.50 5.09
C HIS A 160 -19.53 0.30 5.97
N SER A 161 -19.10 -0.91 5.64
CA SER A 161 -19.30 -2.09 6.49
C SER A 161 -18.53 -1.96 7.80
N ASP A 162 -18.94 -2.67 8.86
CA ASP A 162 -18.24 -2.67 10.14
C ASP A 162 -16.79 -3.17 9.98
N ALA A 163 -16.58 -4.17 9.12
CA ALA A 163 -15.25 -4.68 8.81
C ALA A 163 -14.37 -3.60 8.15
N ALA A 164 -14.90 -2.86 7.17
CA ALA A 164 -14.16 -1.78 6.52
C ALA A 164 -13.80 -0.67 7.52
N ARG A 165 -14.77 -0.25 8.35
CA ARG A 165 -14.53 0.77 9.39
C ARG A 165 -13.46 0.33 10.39
N THR A 166 -13.54 -0.90 10.88
CA THR A 166 -12.57 -1.44 11.86
C THR A 166 -11.16 -1.47 11.28
N MET A 167 -10.99 -1.94 10.04
CA MET A 167 -9.68 -2.01 9.40
C MET A 167 -9.15 -0.61 9.07
N ALA A 168 -9.99 0.29 8.56
CA ALA A 168 -9.61 1.66 8.29
C ALA A 168 -9.13 2.37 9.56
N ASP A 169 -9.88 2.24 10.65
CA ASP A 169 -9.51 2.81 11.95
C ASP A 169 -8.16 2.28 12.45
N GLN A 170 -7.91 0.97 12.34
CA GLN A 170 -6.66 0.35 12.76
C GLN A 170 -5.48 0.87 11.90
N ILE A 171 -5.65 0.92 10.59
CA ILE A 171 -4.65 1.42 9.64
C ILE A 171 -4.36 2.91 9.91
N ASP A 172 -5.39 3.74 10.09
CA ASP A 172 -5.27 5.19 10.28
C ASP A 172 -4.64 5.59 11.62
N ARG A 173 -4.84 4.77 12.65
CA ARG A 173 -4.12 4.95 13.94
C ARG A 173 -2.64 4.64 13.86
N GLY A 174 -2.17 4.07 12.75
CA GLY A 174 -0.78 3.69 12.54
C GLY A 174 -0.40 2.32 13.13
N ASP A 175 -1.40 1.53 13.54
CA ASP A 175 -1.15 0.17 14.08
C ASP A 175 -0.83 -0.81 12.94
N GLY A 176 -1.39 -0.56 11.74
CA GLY A 176 -1.24 -1.43 10.57
C GLY A 176 -1.97 -2.77 10.73
N LEU A 177 -1.85 -3.64 9.75
CA LEU A 177 -2.34 -5.01 9.81
C LEU A 177 -1.17 -5.99 10.05
N ALA A 178 -1.47 -7.19 10.54
CA ALA A 178 -0.45 -8.19 10.86
C ALA A 178 0.41 -8.57 9.64
N GLU A 179 -0.15 -8.50 8.45
CA GLU A 179 0.55 -8.76 7.19
C GLU A 179 1.68 -7.75 6.91
N ASP A 180 1.59 -6.53 7.43
CA ASP A 180 2.66 -5.53 7.30
C ASP A 180 3.92 -5.90 8.10
N GLU A 181 3.79 -6.73 9.14
CA GLU A 181 4.91 -7.06 10.04
C GLU A 181 5.90 -8.05 9.43
N ALA A 182 5.47 -8.85 8.45
CA ALA A 182 6.30 -9.85 7.79
C ALA A 182 7.48 -9.26 6.99
N CYS A 183 7.49 -7.96 6.76
CA CYS A 183 8.35 -7.31 5.76
C CYS A 183 9.62 -6.66 6.33
N TRP A 184 9.77 -6.54 7.67
CA TRP A 184 10.79 -5.66 8.25
C TRP A 184 11.63 -6.34 9.32
N ASP A 185 12.96 -6.26 9.15
CA ASP A 185 13.91 -6.74 10.14
C ASP A 185 13.84 -5.89 11.42
N ALA A 186 14.00 -6.55 12.58
CA ALA A 186 13.99 -5.92 13.89
C ALA A 186 15.02 -4.78 14.06
N ASP A 187 16.10 -4.80 13.29
CA ASP A 187 17.15 -3.77 13.33
C ASP A 187 16.67 -2.36 12.97
N HIS A 188 15.60 -2.24 12.16
CA HIS A 188 15.03 -0.95 11.80
C HIS A 188 14.17 -0.30 12.90
N SER A 189 13.87 -1.03 13.98
CA SER A 189 13.08 -0.51 15.10
C SER A 189 13.91 0.30 16.12
N ILE A 190 15.21 0.05 16.22
CA ILE A 190 16.07 0.57 17.31
C ILE A 190 16.14 2.10 17.35
N ASN A 191 16.01 2.79 16.22
CA ASN A 191 16.05 4.26 16.12
C ASN A 191 14.86 4.87 15.37
N ALA A 192 13.74 4.17 15.33
CA ALA A 192 12.59 4.53 14.51
C ALA A 192 12.07 5.95 14.76
N ALA A 193 11.93 6.36 16.04
CA ALA A 193 11.52 7.71 16.40
C ALA A 193 12.51 8.79 15.94
N ALA A 194 13.81 8.53 16.09
CA ALA A 194 14.86 9.46 15.66
C ALA A 194 14.92 9.56 14.13
N ILE A 195 14.72 8.45 13.41
CA ILE A 195 14.63 8.45 11.94
C ILE A 195 13.43 9.30 11.49
N ALA A 196 12.25 9.08 12.09
CA ALA A 196 11.05 9.84 11.79
C ALA A 196 11.24 11.34 12.05
N LEU A 197 11.75 11.69 13.23
CA LEU A 197 12.07 13.07 13.59
C LEU A 197 13.03 13.71 12.58
N GLY A 198 14.13 13.04 12.26
CA GLY A 198 15.14 13.54 11.32
C GLY A 198 14.57 13.78 9.92
N ARG A 199 13.67 12.90 9.44
CA ARG A 199 12.99 13.07 8.15
C ARG A 199 12.06 14.28 8.16
N VAL A 200 11.23 14.43 9.20
CA VAL A 200 10.32 15.58 9.34
C VAL A 200 11.11 16.89 9.41
N LEU A 201 12.15 16.96 10.25
CA LEU A 201 12.96 18.18 10.40
C LEU A 201 13.68 18.57 9.10
N ARG A 202 14.21 17.60 8.35
CA ARG A 202 14.86 17.84 7.04
C ARG A 202 13.90 18.50 6.05
N HIS A 203 12.62 18.12 6.06
CA HIS A 203 11.63 18.56 5.09
C HIS A 203 10.64 19.58 5.66
N ARG A 204 10.87 20.08 6.91
CA ARG A 204 9.93 20.90 7.66
C ARG A 204 9.38 22.08 6.86
N GLU A 205 10.23 22.84 6.18
CA GLU A 205 9.80 24.02 5.42
C GLU A 205 8.77 23.64 4.32
N ARG A 206 9.03 22.56 3.58
CA ARG A 206 8.11 22.07 2.55
C ARG A 206 6.82 21.53 3.13
N LEU A 207 6.89 20.86 4.29
CA LEU A 207 5.70 20.38 4.99
C LEU A 207 4.81 21.55 5.44
N MET A 208 5.41 22.66 5.93
CA MET A 208 4.68 23.87 6.30
C MET A 208 4.02 24.54 5.08
N GLU A 209 4.74 24.65 3.96
CA GLU A 209 4.23 25.25 2.73
C GLU A 209 3.06 24.48 2.12
N ARG A 210 3.09 23.14 2.21
CA ARG A 210 2.13 22.25 1.55
C ARG A 210 0.96 21.85 2.44
N ASN A 211 1.01 22.18 3.74
CA ASN A 211 -0.08 21.87 4.66
C ASN A 211 -1.31 22.77 4.40
N PRO A 212 -2.54 22.27 4.46
CA PRO A 212 -3.74 23.05 4.20
C PRO A 212 -3.93 24.23 5.17
N LEU A 213 -3.39 24.16 6.40
CA LEU A 213 -3.45 25.26 7.38
C LEU A 213 -2.23 26.22 7.28
N GLY A 214 -1.29 25.92 6.38
CA GLY A 214 -0.07 26.70 6.24
C GLY A 214 0.81 26.70 7.49
N ARG A 215 1.86 27.50 7.48
CA ARG A 215 2.85 27.58 8.59
C ARG A 215 2.22 27.97 9.92
N SER A 216 1.38 28.99 9.94
CA SER A 216 0.80 29.54 11.18
C SER A 216 -0.12 28.54 11.89
N GLY A 217 -0.87 27.73 11.14
CA GLY A 217 -1.80 26.75 11.70
C GLY A 217 -1.22 25.35 11.91
N PHE A 218 0.02 25.09 11.42
CA PHE A 218 0.60 23.75 11.46
C PHE A 218 1.88 23.64 12.30
N ASP A 219 2.66 24.73 12.50
CA ASP A 219 3.96 24.64 13.20
C ASP A 219 3.82 24.16 14.64
N GLN A 220 2.91 24.77 15.41
CA GLN A 220 2.69 24.39 16.81
C GLN A 220 2.13 22.96 16.93
N PRO A 221 1.08 22.55 16.20
CA PRO A 221 0.59 21.17 16.22
C PRO A 221 1.65 20.12 15.84
N LEU A 222 2.48 20.41 14.82
CA LEU A 222 3.57 19.51 14.44
C LEU A 222 4.59 19.35 15.59
N ARG A 223 4.95 20.44 16.28
CA ARG A 223 5.85 20.35 17.44
C ARG A 223 5.25 19.48 18.55
N CYS A 224 3.95 19.60 18.82
CA CYS A 224 3.25 18.75 19.78
C CYS A 224 3.35 17.28 19.39
N ALA A 225 3.09 16.94 18.12
CA ALA A 225 3.20 15.57 17.64
C ALA A 225 4.65 15.03 17.71
N LEU A 226 5.64 15.85 17.40
CA LEU A 226 7.05 15.44 17.49
C LEU A 226 7.50 15.28 18.96
N THR A 227 6.98 16.09 19.90
CA THR A 227 7.22 15.89 21.33
C THR A 227 6.62 14.57 21.81
N ASN A 228 5.39 14.25 21.38
CA ASN A 228 4.76 12.95 21.64
C ASN A 228 5.56 11.78 21.03
N LEU A 229 6.01 11.91 19.78
CA LEU A 229 6.85 10.91 19.08
C LEU A 229 8.11 10.55 19.90
N MET A 230 8.73 11.57 20.50
CA MET A 230 9.97 11.40 21.29
C MET A 230 9.72 11.00 22.74
N GLY A 231 8.47 10.75 23.15
CA GLY A 231 8.14 10.37 24.52
C GLY A 231 8.35 11.48 25.56
N GLN A 232 8.41 12.75 25.12
CA GLN A 232 8.66 13.93 26.01
C GLN A 232 7.35 14.57 26.51
N GLY A 233 6.24 13.82 26.46
CA GLY A 233 4.93 14.26 26.89
C GLY A 233 3.93 14.40 25.73
N SER A 234 2.72 14.82 26.07
CA SER A 234 1.62 14.98 25.10
C SER A 234 1.07 16.41 25.21
N PRO A 235 1.81 17.43 24.72
CA PRO A 235 1.33 18.80 24.73
C PRO A 235 0.08 18.94 23.86
N CYS A 236 -0.85 19.79 24.32
CA CYS A 236 -2.11 20.01 23.61
C CYS A 236 -1.86 20.89 22.37
N PRO A 237 -2.34 20.47 21.19
CA PRO A 237 -2.22 21.27 19.97
C PRO A 237 -3.27 22.39 19.96
N ASP A 238 -3.06 23.38 19.10
CA ASP A 238 -4.05 24.44 18.86
C ASP A 238 -5.38 23.85 18.35
N ARG A 239 -6.51 24.43 18.77
CA ARG A 239 -7.84 23.97 18.34
C ARG A 239 -7.97 24.01 16.82
N GLY A 240 -8.58 22.97 16.24
CA GLY A 240 -8.83 22.86 14.80
C GLY A 240 -7.64 22.34 13.99
N SER A 241 -6.54 21.95 14.65
CA SER A 241 -5.33 21.45 13.99
C SER A 241 -5.39 19.98 13.52
N ALA A 242 -6.42 19.24 13.93
CA ALA A 242 -6.56 17.81 13.59
C ALA A 242 -6.45 17.54 12.08
N LEU A 243 -7.08 18.38 11.23
CA LEU A 243 -7.00 18.29 9.79
C LEU A 243 -5.55 18.38 9.28
N ALA A 244 -4.75 19.30 9.83
CA ALA A 244 -3.37 19.50 9.43
C ALA A 244 -2.47 18.30 9.79
N LEU A 245 -2.67 17.74 10.98
CA LEU A 245 -1.92 16.57 11.46
C LEU A 245 -2.28 15.32 10.65
N ARG A 246 -3.56 15.06 10.43
CA ARG A 246 -4.03 13.94 9.58
C ARG A 246 -3.61 14.11 8.14
N HIS A 247 -3.58 15.34 7.61
CA HIS A 247 -3.07 15.60 6.26
C HIS A 247 -1.61 15.15 6.09
N LEU A 248 -0.75 15.35 7.10
CA LEU A 248 0.62 14.82 7.07
C LEU A 248 0.61 13.29 7.26
N ARG A 249 -0.14 12.77 8.23
CA ARG A 249 -0.26 11.33 8.50
C ARG A 249 -0.53 10.54 7.23
N ASP A 250 -1.53 10.98 6.45
CA ASP A 250 -2.02 10.28 5.26
C ASP A 250 -1.07 10.35 4.06
N ARG A 251 0.00 11.16 4.15
CA ARG A 251 1.00 11.35 3.07
C ARG A 251 2.37 10.77 3.38
N ILE A 252 2.52 10.11 4.51
CA ILE A 252 3.76 9.39 4.84
C ILE A 252 3.74 8.07 4.09
N SER A 253 4.66 7.88 3.15
CA SER A 253 4.75 6.67 2.33
C SER A 253 5.95 5.81 2.72
N VAL A 254 5.71 4.50 2.80
CA VAL A 254 6.72 3.45 3.04
C VAL A 254 7.01 2.75 1.70
N PRO A 255 8.25 2.45 1.38
CA PRO A 255 9.52 2.82 2.04
C PRO A 255 10.07 4.18 1.58
N ARG A 256 9.38 4.88 0.68
CA ARG A 256 9.86 6.11 0.01
C ARG A 256 10.34 7.16 1.00
N ASP A 257 9.54 7.49 2.00
CA ASP A 257 9.84 8.58 2.93
C ASP A 257 10.64 8.09 4.14
N MET A 258 10.30 6.92 4.66
CA MET A 258 10.98 6.30 5.79
C MET A 258 10.62 4.80 5.92
N PRO A 259 11.40 4.01 6.69
CA PRO A 259 11.07 2.62 7.02
C PRO A 259 9.75 2.51 7.80
N LEU A 260 9.08 1.35 7.69
CA LEU A 260 7.78 1.09 8.32
C LEU A 260 7.74 1.39 9.83
N PRO A 261 8.70 0.95 10.68
CA PRO A 261 8.65 1.27 12.11
C PRO A 261 8.65 2.78 12.39
N ALA A 262 9.43 3.56 11.64
CA ALA A 262 9.46 5.01 11.77
C ALA A 262 8.16 5.66 11.32
N ALA A 263 7.59 5.20 10.21
CA ALA A 263 6.31 5.67 9.69
C ALA A 263 5.17 5.39 10.67
N ARG A 264 5.09 4.17 11.24
CA ARG A 264 4.09 3.81 12.24
C ARG A 264 4.16 4.71 13.48
N LEU A 265 5.32 4.88 14.08
CA LEU A 265 5.48 5.75 15.25
C LEU A 265 5.07 7.20 14.96
N LEU A 266 5.45 7.72 13.78
CA LEU A 266 5.08 9.08 13.40
C LEU A 266 3.57 9.22 13.17
N ARG A 267 2.95 8.28 12.44
CA ARG A 267 1.49 8.27 12.21
C ARG A 267 0.72 8.17 13.51
N GLN A 268 1.15 7.31 14.44
CA GLN A 268 0.58 7.17 15.78
C GLN A 268 0.69 8.48 16.59
N ALA A 269 1.85 9.13 16.54
CA ALA A 269 2.05 10.39 17.25
C ALA A 269 1.16 11.51 16.66
N LEU A 270 1.07 11.59 15.32
CA LEU A 270 0.19 12.54 14.63
C LEU A 270 -1.27 12.30 14.98
N GLU A 271 -1.75 11.05 14.94
CA GLU A 271 -3.15 10.74 15.25
C GLU A 271 -3.49 10.95 16.73
N ARG A 272 -2.63 10.50 17.66
CA ARG A 272 -2.82 10.77 19.09
C ARG A 272 -2.91 12.28 19.39
N THR A 273 -2.07 13.09 18.73
CA THR A 273 -2.09 14.55 18.91
C THR A 273 -3.30 15.17 18.25
N ALA A 274 -3.76 14.65 17.11
CA ALA A 274 -4.98 15.13 16.44
C ALA A 274 -6.27 14.81 17.19
N ALA A 275 -6.25 13.84 18.11
CA ALA A 275 -7.38 13.43 18.94
C ALA A 275 -7.51 14.23 20.25
N LEU A 276 -6.51 15.05 20.60
CA LEU A 276 -6.54 15.96 21.75
C LEU A 276 -7.33 17.23 21.42
#